data_efd8e483ebebae9ae345f82a0f06cd41
#
_entry.id   efd8e483ebebae9ae345f82a0f06cd41
#
_cell.length_a   1.000
_cell.length_b   1.000
_cell.length_c   1.000
_cell.angle_alpha   90.00
_cell.angle_beta   90.00
_cell.angle_gamma   90.00
#
_symmetry.space_group_name_H-M   'P 1'
#
loop_
_entity.id
_entity.type
_entity.pdbx_description
1 polymer ?
#
loop_
_entity_poly.entity_id
_entity_poly.type
_entity_poly.pdbx_seq_one_letter_code
_entity_poly.pdbx_strand_id
1 'polypeptide(L)'
;MDFKDFNFNPDLLEGLLAMGFKNATPIQQQAIPLILAKKDLIACAQTGTGKTGAYLLPIMNMLTENHDRHNTTLILAPTRELAQQIDLQVEALSYFTNISSLTVYGGGDGIAYEQQKRSMREGVDIIIATPGRLIAHLSSGVLKMDQLHHLVLDEADRMLDMGFYDDIMKIVGYLPKNRQTVMFSATMPPKIRTLASKLLNEPESINIAISKPAEGIDQQVYLIHDEQKVPLLTTLLRSADYKRIIVFAGRKEKVKELGKVFKGLGLKVAAFHSDLEQKDREGIMLDFKNSKLDVLVGTDVLSRGIDVTGIDLVINFDAPQDPEDYIHRIGRTARAATKGTAITLVNPKDKRRLANIEKLIERQIDRIPLPESLGEAPKDEPASTDQEKKPFKKKKKKFFKKKPSA
;
A
#
# COMPACT_ATOMS: atom_id res chain seq x y z
N MET A 1 -5.73 -8.63 24.82
CA MET A 1 -4.51 -9.41 25.08
C MET A 1 -3.36 -8.42 25.22
N ASP A 2 -2.63 -8.47 26.32
CA ASP A 2 -1.44 -7.65 26.55
C ASP A 2 -0.23 -8.28 25.82
N PHE A 3 0.76 -7.47 25.42
CA PHE A 3 1.97 -8.02 24.80
C PHE A 3 2.79 -8.92 25.75
N LYS A 4 2.64 -8.77 27.05
CA LYS A 4 3.24 -9.65 28.06
C LYS A 4 2.76 -11.10 27.96
N ASP A 5 1.56 -11.31 27.42
CA ASP A 5 0.96 -12.65 27.31
C ASP A 5 1.64 -13.51 26.22
N PHE A 6 2.48 -12.91 25.34
CA PHE A 6 3.23 -13.63 24.30
C PHE A 6 4.57 -14.21 24.78
N ASN A 7 4.98 -13.96 26.01
CA ASN A 7 6.27 -14.39 26.56
C ASN A 7 7.47 -13.93 25.73
N PHE A 8 7.45 -12.70 25.23
CA PHE A 8 8.58 -12.11 24.54
C PHE A 8 9.78 -11.89 25.45
N ASN A 9 10.96 -11.83 24.85
CA ASN A 9 12.20 -11.43 25.52
C ASN A 9 11.98 -10.12 26.29
N PRO A 10 12.51 -9.98 27.52
CA PRO A 10 12.34 -8.77 28.35
C PRO A 10 12.77 -7.47 27.64
N ASP A 11 13.87 -7.49 26.89
CA ASP A 11 14.38 -6.32 26.18
C ASP A 11 13.40 -5.86 25.07
N LEU A 12 12.79 -6.82 24.35
CA LEU A 12 11.77 -6.52 23.35
C LEU A 12 10.49 -5.95 24.00
N LEU A 13 10.07 -6.49 25.15
CA LEU A 13 8.94 -5.97 25.91
C LEU A 13 9.21 -4.56 26.43
N GLU A 14 10.42 -4.26 26.90
CA GLU A 14 10.81 -2.92 27.33
C GLU A 14 10.70 -1.93 26.15
N GLY A 15 11.18 -2.30 24.97
CA GLY A 15 11.04 -1.51 23.76
C GLY A 15 9.59 -1.21 23.40
N LEU A 16 8.72 -2.22 23.45
CA LEU A 16 7.28 -2.05 23.20
C LEU A 16 6.62 -1.09 24.20
N LEU A 17 6.93 -1.21 25.48
CA LEU A 17 6.40 -0.33 26.53
C LEU A 17 6.90 1.10 26.35
N ALA A 18 8.18 1.30 26.02
CA ALA A 18 8.76 2.61 25.75
C ALA A 18 8.10 3.30 24.53
N MET A 19 7.69 2.52 23.52
CA MET A 19 6.92 3.00 22.36
C MET A 19 5.42 3.19 22.66
N GLY A 20 4.95 2.91 23.88
CA GLY A 20 3.55 3.07 24.27
C GLY A 20 2.61 1.93 23.82
N PHE A 21 3.15 0.84 23.30
CA PHE A 21 2.36 -0.32 22.92
C PHE A 21 2.00 -1.18 24.16
N LYS A 22 0.71 -1.30 24.45
CA LYS A 22 0.21 -2.08 25.61
C LYS A 22 -0.59 -3.30 25.15
N ASN A 23 -1.49 -3.13 24.20
CA ASN A 23 -2.42 -4.14 23.76
C ASN A 23 -2.19 -4.54 22.32
N ALA A 24 -2.18 -5.84 22.05
CA ALA A 24 -2.07 -6.38 20.71
C ALA A 24 -3.39 -6.19 19.93
N THR A 25 -3.28 -5.82 18.68
CA THR A 25 -4.39 -5.71 17.73
C THR A 25 -4.93 -7.10 17.34
N PRO A 26 -6.15 -7.22 16.78
CA PRO A 26 -6.71 -8.53 16.39
C PRO A 26 -5.80 -9.33 15.45
N ILE A 27 -5.11 -8.69 14.49
CA ILE A 27 -4.19 -9.39 13.61
C ILE A 27 -2.94 -9.86 14.36
N GLN A 28 -2.43 -9.07 15.30
CA GLN A 28 -1.28 -9.43 16.13
C GLN A 28 -1.60 -10.61 17.05
N GLN A 29 -2.80 -10.60 17.68
CA GLN A 29 -3.24 -11.69 18.56
C GLN A 29 -3.29 -13.05 17.84
N GLN A 30 -3.67 -13.06 16.56
CA GLN A 30 -3.76 -14.28 15.77
C GLN A 30 -2.42 -14.67 15.12
N ALA A 31 -1.67 -13.71 14.57
CA ALA A 31 -0.47 -13.97 13.80
C ALA A 31 0.76 -14.28 14.67
N ILE A 32 0.96 -13.55 15.78
CA ILE A 32 2.15 -13.71 16.63
C ILE A 32 2.33 -15.15 17.10
N PRO A 33 1.32 -15.84 17.67
CA PRO A 33 1.49 -17.22 18.13
C PRO A 33 1.85 -18.20 17.00
N LEU A 34 1.27 -18.01 15.81
CA LEU A 34 1.53 -18.88 14.66
C LEU A 34 2.96 -18.69 14.13
N ILE A 35 3.45 -17.43 14.09
CA ILE A 35 4.81 -17.13 13.63
C ILE A 35 5.84 -17.66 14.65
N LEU A 36 5.60 -17.50 15.95
CA LEU A 36 6.45 -18.09 17.00
C LEU A 36 6.47 -19.63 16.93
N ALA A 37 5.36 -20.25 16.53
CA ALA A 37 5.28 -21.68 16.28
C ALA A 37 5.92 -22.11 14.96
N LYS A 38 6.61 -21.20 14.24
CA LYS A 38 7.29 -21.40 12.96
C LYS A 38 6.37 -21.92 11.84
N LYS A 39 5.08 -21.58 11.89
CA LYS A 39 4.11 -21.93 10.84
C LYS A 39 4.21 -20.92 9.68
N ASP A 40 4.06 -21.42 8.46
CA ASP A 40 3.81 -20.55 7.33
C ASP A 40 2.44 -19.90 7.49
N LEU A 41 2.31 -18.65 7.07
CA LEU A 41 1.10 -17.85 7.31
C LEU A 41 0.71 -17.06 6.08
N ILE A 42 -0.58 -17.07 5.74
CA ILE A 42 -1.19 -16.10 4.86
C ILE A 42 -2.21 -15.28 5.64
N ALA A 43 -1.99 -13.98 5.73
CA ALA A 43 -2.82 -13.08 6.51
C ALA A 43 -3.43 -11.99 5.62
N CYS A 44 -4.77 -12.00 5.55
CA CYS A 44 -5.53 -10.94 4.89
C CYS A 44 -5.98 -9.93 5.94
N ALA A 45 -5.39 -8.72 5.89
CA ALA A 45 -5.71 -7.63 6.81
C ALA A 45 -5.37 -6.27 6.19
N GLN A 46 -6.17 -5.24 6.49
CA GLN A 46 -5.99 -3.89 5.96
C GLN A 46 -4.74 -3.18 6.49
N THR A 47 -4.32 -2.12 5.79
CA THR A 47 -3.31 -1.16 6.31
C THR A 47 -3.82 -0.49 7.58
N GLY A 48 -2.91 -0.26 8.53
CA GLY A 48 -3.26 0.37 9.82
C GLY A 48 -3.77 -0.59 10.89
N THR A 49 -3.93 -1.88 10.61
CA THR A 49 -4.35 -2.89 11.59
C THR A 49 -3.22 -3.42 12.47
N GLY A 50 -1.97 -2.99 12.23
CA GLY A 50 -0.79 -3.45 12.98
C GLY A 50 -0.08 -4.65 12.37
N LYS A 51 -0.23 -4.90 11.05
CA LYS A 51 0.44 -6.00 10.32
C LYS A 51 1.95 -6.02 10.53
N THR A 52 2.60 -4.87 10.44
CA THR A 52 4.06 -4.79 10.60
C THR A 52 4.50 -5.33 11.94
N GLY A 53 3.88 -4.92 13.03
CA GLY A 53 4.14 -5.49 14.35
C GLY A 53 3.78 -6.98 14.45
N ALA A 54 2.78 -7.44 13.71
CA ALA A 54 2.35 -8.84 13.75
C ALA A 54 3.43 -9.82 13.27
N TYR A 55 4.30 -9.42 12.34
CA TYR A 55 5.42 -10.25 11.91
C TYR A 55 6.77 -9.82 12.49
N LEU A 56 7.01 -8.52 12.69
CA LEU A 56 8.29 -8.05 13.22
C LEU A 56 8.52 -8.55 14.65
N LEU A 57 7.54 -8.40 15.54
CA LEU A 57 7.72 -8.73 16.94
C LEU A 57 8.09 -10.20 17.18
N PRO A 58 7.39 -11.19 16.64
CA PRO A 58 7.77 -12.58 16.83
C PRO A 58 9.11 -12.93 16.16
N ILE A 59 9.42 -12.34 14.99
CA ILE A 59 10.70 -12.56 14.31
C ILE A 59 11.84 -11.96 15.14
N MET A 60 11.72 -10.71 15.58
CA MET A 60 12.73 -10.08 16.43
C MET A 60 12.90 -10.84 17.74
N ASN A 61 11.83 -11.36 18.35
CA ASN A 61 11.94 -12.21 19.52
C ASN A 61 12.81 -13.47 19.27
N MET A 62 12.60 -14.15 18.15
CA MET A 62 13.41 -15.30 17.78
C MET A 62 14.87 -14.94 17.48
N LEU A 63 15.12 -13.74 16.95
CA LEU A 63 16.48 -13.25 16.69
C LEU A 63 17.24 -12.87 17.96
N THR A 64 16.57 -12.43 19.03
CA THR A 64 17.22 -12.17 20.33
C THR A 64 17.79 -13.44 20.98
N GLU A 65 17.24 -14.61 20.63
CA GLU A 65 17.71 -15.90 21.13
C GLU A 65 18.93 -16.43 20.34
N ASN A 66 19.15 -15.94 19.11
CA ASN A 66 20.22 -16.36 18.22
C ASN A 66 21.14 -15.18 17.88
N HIS A 67 22.34 -15.15 18.44
CA HIS A 67 23.30 -14.04 18.26
C HIS A 67 24.16 -14.13 16.98
N ASP A 68 23.90 -15.12 16.10
CA ASP A 68 24.63 -15.25 14.85
C ASP A 68 24.12 -14.25 13.81
N ARG A 69 24.93 -13.23 13.54
CA ARG A 69 24.62 -12.19 12.52
C ARG A 69 24.81 -12.74 11.11
N HIS A 70 23.79 -13.40 10.60
CA HIS A 70 23.74 -13.87 9.22
C HIS A 70 22.40 -13.47 8.61
N ASN A 71 22.33 -12.85 7.51
CA ASN A 71 21.14 -12.48 6.75
C ASN A 71 19.96 -13.49 6.91
N THR A 72 19.39 -13.54 8.11
CA THR A 72 18.44 -14.61 8.51
C THR A 72 17.01 -14.28 8.20
N THR A 73 16.70 -12.99 8.02
CA THR A 73 15.34 -12.52 7.72
C THR A 73 15.34 -11.62 6.49
N LEU A 74 14.43 -11.91 5.56
CA LEU A 74 14.17 -11.07 4.40
C LEU A 74 12.72 -10.60 4.41
N ILE A 75 12.52 -9.28 4.34
CA ILE A 75 11.20 -8.65 4.21
C ILE A 75 11.13 -8.00 2.84
N LEU A 76 10.19 -8.43 2.00
CA LEU A 76 9.90 -7.83 0.72
C LEU A 76 8.76 -6.82 0.85
N ALA A 77 9.01 -5.61 0.38
CA ALA A 77 8.04 -4.52 0.36
C ALA A 77 7.88 -3.97 -1.07
N PRO A 78 6.65 -3.58 -1.51
CA PRO A 78 6.40 -3.08 -2.87
C PRO A 78 7.09 -1.74 -3.16
N THR A 79 7.27 -0.91 -2.15
CA THR A 79 7.80 0.45 -2.31
C THR A 79 8.91 0.75 -1.32
N ARG A 80 9.73 1.74 -1.67
CA ARG A 80 10.82 2.23 -0.81
C ARG A 80 10.29 2.85 0.47
N GLU A 81 9.20 3.59 0.34
CA GLU A 81 8.54 4.27 1.45
C GLU A 81 8.08 3.26 2.52
N LEU A 82 7.51 2.12 2.09
CA LEU A 82 7.14 1.07 3.02
C LEU A 82 8.37 0.38 3.61
N ALA A 83 9.41 0.12 2.80
CA ALA A 83 10.65 -0.45 3.30
C ALA A 83 11.29 0.44 4.39
N GLN A 84 11.33 1.76 4.18
CA GLN A 84 11.81 2.73 5.16
C GLN A 84 10.95 2.76 6.43
N GLN A 85 9.62 2.65 6.30
CA GLN A 85 8.71 2.61 7.46
C GLN A 85 8.92 1.36 8.30
N ILE A 86 9.13 0.21 7.66
CA ILE A 86 9.44 -1.04 8.36
C ILE A 86 10.78 -0.89 9.08
N ASP A 87 11.79 -0.32 8.42
CA ASP A 87 13.12 -0.11 8.99
C ASP A 87 13.08 0.79 10.22
N LEU A 88 12.36 1.91 10.17
CA LEU A 88 12.16 2.78 11.33
C LEU A 88 11.54 2.06 12.54
N GLN A 89 10.66 1.08 12.31
CA GLN A 89 10.10 0.27 13.40
C GLN A 89 11.12 -0.73 13.94
N VAL A 90 11.92 -1.34 13.06
CA VAL A 90 13.03 -2.20 13.48
C VAL A 90 14.05 -1.38 14.30
N GLU A 91 14.46 -0.21 13.79
CA GLU A 91 15.43 0.69 14.43
C GLU A 91 14.97 1.09 15.84
N ALA A 92 13.70 1.46 16.00
CA ALA A 92 13.15 1.84 17.30
C ALA A 92 13.19 0.69 18.34
N LEU A 93 12.95 -0.56 17.90
CA LEU A 93 13.02 -1.76 18.75
C LEU A 93 14.46 -2.26 18.93
N SER A 94 15.34 -2.00 17.96
CA SER A 94 16.75 -2.43 17.98
C SER A 94 17.56 -1.76 19.08
N TYR A 95 17.15 -0.58 19.52
CA TYR A 95 17.78 0.09 20.66
C TYR A 95 17.82 -0.80 21.92
N PHE A 96 16.80 -1.64 22.09
CA PHE A 96 16.69 -2.55 23.22
C PHE A 96 17.21 -3.96 22.91
N THR A 97 17.10 -4.42 21.65
CA THR A 97 17.34 -5.82 21.28
C THR A 97 18.65 -6.06 20.54
N ASN A 98 19.41 -4.99 20.21
CA ASN A 98 20.65 -5.05 19.44
C ASN A 98 20.55 -5.82 18.09
N ILE A 99 19.37 -5.82 17.46
CA ILE A 99 19.12 -6.41 16.15
C ILE A 99 19.48 -5.40 15.06
N SER A 100 20.19 -5.82 14.04
CA SER A 100 20.62 -4.99 12.93
C SER A 100 19.72 -5.14 11.72
N SER A 101 19.43 -4.03 11.01
CA SER A 101 18.70 -4.06 9.75
C SER A 101 19.42 -3.34 8.63
N LEU A 102 19.06 -3.69 7.40
CA LEU A 102 19.55 -3.03 6.19
C LEU A 102 18.39 -2.87 5.18
N THR A 103 18.17 -1.63 4.75
CA THR A 103 17.25 -1.35 3.65
C THR A 103 17.92 -1.45 2.28
N VAL A 104 17.25 -2.14 1.33
CA VAL A 104 17.76 -2.41 -0.02
C VAL A 104 16.74 -2.00 -1.06
N TYR A 105 16.85 -0.77 -1.55
CA TYR A 105 15.97 -0.26 -2.61
C TYR A 105 16.77 0.56 -3.64
N GLY A 106 16.23 0.69 -4.85
CA GLY A 106 16.89 1.41 -5.94
C GLY A 106 16.83 2.95 -5.78
N GLY A 107 17.59 3.71 -6.56
CA GLY A 107 17.59 5.19 -6.63
C GLY A 107 18.63 5.88 -5.78
N GLY A 108 19.50 5.15 -5.10
CA GLY A 108 20.74 5.68 -4.55
C GLY A 108 21.84 5.74 -5.61
N ASP A 109 22.87 6.52 -5.33
CA ASP A 109 24.11 6.60 -6.12
C ASP A 109 24.99 5.33 -5.96
N GLY A 110 26.15 5.32 -6.62
CA GLY A 110 27.11 4.22 -6.51
C GLY A 110 27.66 4.03 -5.10
N ILE A 111 27.72 5.09 -4.30
CA ILE A 111 28.22 5.07 -2.91
C ILE A 111 27.24 4.26 -2.03
N ALA A 112 25.93 4.54 -2.15
CA ALA A 112 24.91 3.78 -1.43
C ALA A 112 24.93 2.29 -1.81
N TYR A 113 25.20 1.97 -3.07
CA TYR A 113 25.33 0.57 -3.52
C TYR A 113 26.52 -0.14 -2.86
N GLU A 114 27.68 0.49 -2.80
CA GLU A 114 28.86 -0.11 -2.16
C GLU A 114 28.69 -0.22 -0.63
N GLN A 115 28.04 0.73 0.01
CA GLN A 115 27.68 0.63 1.43
C GLN A 115 26.76 -0.57 1.71
N GLN A 116 25.71 -0.76 0.89
CA GLN A 116 24.83 -1.93 0.99
C GLN A 116 25.63 -3.24 0.86
N LYS A 117 26.53 -3.33 -0.13
CA LYS A 117 27.40 -4.49 -0.30
C LYS A 117 28.25 -4.78 0.93
N ARG A 118 28.83 -3.76 1.53
CA ARG A 118 29.65 -3.91 2.73
C ARG A 118 28.84 -4.47 3.89
N SER A 119 27.70 -3.85 4.21
CA SER A 119 26.81 -4.32 5.27
C SER A 119 26.34 -5.76 5.06
N MET A 120 26.01 -6.14 3.80
CA MET A 120 25.62 -7.51 3.46
C MET A 120 26.72 -8.54 3.67
N ARG A 121 27.99 -8.16 3.46
CA ARG A 121 29.15 -9.03 3.70
C ARG A 121 29.46 -9.18 5.18
N GLU A 122 29.28 -8.12 5.95
CA GLU A 122 29.48 -8.10 7.40
C GLU A 122 28.36 -8.88 8.12
N GLY A 123 27.20 -9.07 7.43
CA GLY A 123 26.02 -9.74 7.92
C GLY A 123 25.11 -8.80 8.71
N VAL A 124 23.81 -8.87 8.45
CA VAL A 124 22.76 -8.16 9.19
C VAL A 124 21.65 -9.17 9.54
N ASP A 125 20.88 -8.87 10.58
CA ASP A 125 19.83 -9.78 11.01
C ASP A 125 18.62 -9.72 10.08
N ILE A 126 18.23 -8.51 9.65
CA ILE A 126 17.04 -8.26 8.83
C ILE A 126 17.41 -7.46 7.58
N ILE A 127 17.07 -8.00 6.41
CA ILE A 127 17.11 -7.26 5.13
C ILE A 127 15.69 -6.88 4.75
N ILE A 128 15.46 -5.59 4.51
CA ILE A 128 14.18 -5.03 4.08
C ILE A 128 14.37 -4.51 2.65
N ALA A 129 13.70 -5.11 1.67
CA ALA A 129 14.03 -4.86 0.28
C ALA A 129 12.83 -4.62 -0.63
N THR A 130 13.06 -3.81 -1.68
CA THR A 130 12.19 -3.83 -2.88
C THR A 130 12.74 -4.85 -3.90
N PRO A 131 11.88 -5.59 -4.62
CA PRO A 131 12.30 -6.73 -5.45
C PRO A 131 13.43 -6.42 -6.44
N GLY A 132 13.29 -5.35 -7.23
CA GLY A 132 14.24 -5.07 -8.31
C GLY A 132 15.69 -4.83 -7.84
N ARG A 133 15.90 -4.08 -6.74
CA ARG A 133 17.25 -3.83 -6.22
C ARG A 133 17.87 -5.07 -5.56
N LEU A 134 17.05 -5.83 -4.87
CA LEU A 134 17.49 -7.07 -4.24
C LEU A 134 18.02 -8.07 -5.27
N ILE A 135 17.33 -8.22 -6.40
CA ILE A 135 17.77 -9.10 -7.50
C ILE A 135 19.18 -8.72 -7.98
N ALA A 136 19.49 -7.43 -8.09
CA ALA A 136 20.81 -6.99 -8.51
C ALA A 136 21.93 -7.48 -7.56
N HIS A 137 21.70 -7.42 -6.24
CA HIS A 137 22.63 -7.93 -5.25
C HIS A 137 22.73 -9.45 -5.23
N LEU A 138 21.60 -10.15 -5.34
CA LEU A 138 21.59 -11.62 -5.44
C LEU A 138 22.30 -12.13 -6.70
N SER A 139 21.99 -11.52 -7.85
CA SER A 139 22.56 -11.90 -9.15
C SER A 139 24.08 -11.62 -9.24
N SER A 140 24.59 -10.64 -8.48
CA SER A 140 26.03 -10.37 -8.40
C SER A 140 26.80 -11.33 -7.49
N GLY A 141 26.11 -12.22 -6.77
CA GLY A 141 26.71 -13.15 -5.79
C GLY A 141 27.26 -12.49 -4.53
N VAL A 142 27.03 -11.18 -4.35
CA VAL A 142 27.47 -10.44 -3.15
C VAL A 142 26.65 -10.82 -1.94
N LEU A 143 25.34 -10.93 -2.12
CA LEU A 143 24.40 -11.32 -1.08
C LEU A 143 24.19 -12.83 -1.12
N LYS A 144 24.52 -13.50 -0.04
CA LYS A 144 24.19 -14.91 0.20
C LYS A 144 23.06 -15.02 1.20
N MET A 145 22.09 -15.88 0.90
CA MET A 145 20.89 -16.06 1.71
C MET A 145 20.77 -17.51 2.22
N ASP A 146 21.90 -18.22 2.30
CA ASP A 146 21.93 -19.65 2.66
C ASP A 146 21.43 -19.90 4.10
N GLN A 147 21.52 -18.90 4.96
CA GLN A 147 21.09 -18.91 6.36
C GLN A 147 19.73 -18.24 6.59
N LEU A 148 18.95 -18.02 5.52
CA LEU A 148 17.63 -17.41 5.66
C LEU A 148 16.66 -18.34 6.39
N HIS A 149 16.09 -17.86 7.48
CA HIS A 149 15.07 -18.55 8.26
C HIS A 149 13.66 -18.00 8.02
N HIS A 150 13.55 -16.70 7.75
CA HIS A 150 12.26 -16.03 7.62
C HIS A 150 12.17 -15.22 6.31
N LEU A 151 11.12 -15.48 5.54
CA LEU A 151 10.73 -14.67 4.39
C LEU A 151 9.37 -14.05 4.69
N VAL A 152 9.30 -12.72 4.64
CA VAL A 152 8.06 -11.97 4.77
C VAL A 152 7.75 -11.25 3.46
N LEU A 153 6.53 -11.38 2.96
CA LEU A 153 5.99 -10.57 1.88
C LEU A 153 4.93 -9.62 2.47
N ASP A 154 5.24 -8.33 2.55
CA ASP A 154 4.27 -7.32 2.99
C ASP A 154 3.62 -6.63 1.81
N GLU A 155 2.32 -6.37 1.88
CA GLU A 155 1.49 -5.87 0.77
C GLU A 155 1.69 -6.68 -0.52
N ALA A 156 1.56 -8.01 -0.43
CA ALA A 156 1.80 -8.92 -1.56
C ALA A 156 0.91 -8.64 -2.78
N ASP A 157 -0.35 -8.25 -2.56
CA ASP A 157 -1.27 -7.82 -3.61
C ASP A 157 -0.71 -6.65 -4.42
N ARG A 158 -0.17 -5.66 -3.72
CA ARG A 158 0.45 -4.50 -4.35
C ARG A 158 1.70 -4.85 -5.15
N MET A 159 2.51 -5.78 -4.65
CA MET A 159 3.67 -6.27 -5.43
C MET A 159 3.22 -6.90 -6.75
N LEU A 160 2.12 -7.66 -6.74
CA LEU A 160 1.57 -8.25 -7.98
C LEU A 160 0.96 -7.21 -8.92
N ASP A 161 0.28 -6.18 -8.37
CA ASP A 161 -0.28 -5.08 -9.17
C ASP A 161 0.82 -4.25 -9.87
N MET A 162 1.99 -4.13 -9.23
CA MET A 162 3.18 -3.50 -9.79
C MET A 162 3.96 -4.40 -10.77
N GLY A 163 3.53 -5.64 -10.98
CA GLY A 163 4.14 -6.59 -11.90
C GLY A 163 5.34 -7.35 -11.36
N PHE A 164 5.59 -7.35 -10.05
CA PHE A 164 6.75 -8.02 -9.43
C PHE A 164 6.62 -9.54 -9.27
N TYR A 165 5.63 -10.17 -9.91
CA TYR A 165 5.45 -11.61 -9.79
C TYR A 165 6.73 -12.40 -10.16
N ASP A 166 7.29 -12.13 -11.35
CA ASP A 166 8.49 -12.82 -11.83
C ASP A 166 9.72 -12.48 -11.00
N ASP A 167 9.81 -11.25 -10.52
CA ASP A 167 10.87 -10.80 -9.62
C ASP A 167 10.84 -11.55 -8.28
N ILE A 168 9.65 -11.69 -7.67
CA ILE A 168 9.47 -12.47 -6.44
C ILE A 168 9.88 -13.92 -6.67
N MET A 169 9.43 -14.55 -7.75
CA MET A 169 9.78 -15.94 -8.06
C MET A 169 11.29 -16.09 -8.29
N LYS A 170 11.93 -15.12 -8.93
CA LYS A 170 13.39 -15.11 -9.13
C LYS A 170 14.13 -14.99 -7.80
N ILE A 171 13.71 -14.10 -6.90
CA ILE A 171 14.27 -13.95 -5.55
C ILE A 171 14.16 -15.28 -4.80
N VAL A 172 12.97 -15.86 -4.76
CA VAL A 172 12.71 -17.13 -4.06
C VAL A 172 13.62 -18.27 -4.56
N GLY A 173 14.01 -18.24 -5.83
CA GLY A 173 14.98 -19.18 -6.40
C GLY A 173 16.38 -19.13 -5.78
N TYR A 174 16.74 -18.02 -5.12
CA TYR A 174 18.02 -17.87 -4.39
C TYR A 174 17.91 -18.28 -2.91
N LEU A 175 16.71 -18.52 -2.40
CA LEU A 175 16.48 -18.75 -0.97
C LEU A 175 16.47 -20.26 -0.64
N PRO A 176 16.86 -20.64 0.59
CA PRO A 176 16.75 -22.03 1.04
C PRO A 176 15.29 -22.47 1.05
N LYS A 177 15.05 -23.75 0.79
CA LYS A 177 13.70 -24.34 0.84
C LYS A 177 13.17 -24.44 2.27
N ASN A 178 14.04 -24.77 3.22
CA ASN A 178 13.68 -24.85 4.63
C ASN A 178 13.70 -23.45 5.25
N ARG A 179 12.58 -22.77 5.21
CA ARG A 179 12.36 -21.46 5.81
C ARG A 179 10.89 -21.30 6.19
N GLN A 180 10.61 -20.42 7.11
CA GLN A 180 9.26 -19.95 7.36
C GLN A 180 8.92 -18.84 6.35
N THR A 181 7.75 -18.92 5.72
CA THR A 181 7.25 -17.89 4.80
C THR A 181 5.95 -17.30 5.33
N VAL A 182 5.92 -15.97 5.48
CA VAL A 182 4.78 -15.21 5.99
C VAL A 182 4.34 -14.20 4.93
N MET A 183 3.08 -14.25 4.52
CA MET A 183 2.52 -13.37 3.50
C MET A 183 1.39 -12.52 4.06
N PHE A 184 1.55 -11.21 4.04
CA PHE A 184 0.51 -10.25 4.35
C PHE A 184 -0.02 -9.59 3.07
N SER A 185 -1.32 -9.52 2.96
CA SER A 185 -2.02 -8.88 1.84
C SER A 185 -3.27 -8.16 2.36
N ALA A 186 -3.69 -7.08 1.71
CA ALA A 186 -4.98 -6.48 2.02
C ALA A 186 -6.12 -7.26 1.34
N THR A 187 -5.82 -7.90 0.22
CA THR A 187 -6.79 -8.56 -0.66
C THR A 187 -6.36 -10.00 -0.97
N MET A 188 -7.31 -10.85 -1.37
CA MET A 188 -7.05 -12.25 -1.68
C MET A 188 -7.55 -12.67 -3.08
N PRO A 189 -7.18 -11.94 -4.16
CA PRO A 189 -7.57 -12.31 -5.51
C PRO A 189 -6.91 -13.64 -5.95
N PRO A 190 -7.38 -14.27 -7.03
CA PRO A 190 -6.83 -15.55 -7.52
C PRO A 190 -5.31 -15.53 -7.74
N LYS A 191 -4.74 -14.40 -8.17
CA LYS A 191 -3.29 -14.25 -8.38
C LYS A 191 -2.51 -14.38 -7.06
N ILE A 192 -3.00 -13.80 -5.97
CA ILE A 192 -2.38 -13.92 -4.63
C ILE A 192 -2.46 -15.36 -4.13
N ARG A 193 -3.59 -16.03 -4.30
CA ARG A 193 -3.73 -17.46 -3.94
C ARG A 193 -2.74 -18.33 -4.72
N THR A 194 -2.55 -18.04 -6.02
CA THR A 194 -1.57 -18.74 -6.85
C THR A 194 -0.14 -18.48 -6.39
N LEU A 195 0.20 -17.26 -6.00
CA LEU A 195 1.51 -16.95 -5.43
C LEU A 195 1.71 -17.69 -4.11
N ALA A 196 0.74 -17.59 -3.20
CA ALA A 196 0.77 -18.27 -1.90
C ALA A 196 0.97 -19.77 -2.03
N SER A 197 0.23 -20.45 -2.91
CA SER A 197 0.37 -21.91 -3.13
C SER A 197 1.74 -22.34 -3.65
N LYS A 198 2.52 -21.43 -4.23
CA LYS A 198 3.89 -21.70 -4.70
C LYS A 198 4.97 -21.42 -3.66
N LEU A 199 4.71 -20.50 -2.74
CA LEU A 199 5.71 -19.99 -1.80
C LEU A 199 5.59 -20.58 -0.41
N LEU A 200 4.37 -20.89 0.03
CA LEU A 200 4.06 -21.33 1.38
C LEU A 200 3.84 -22.85 1.43
N ASN A 201 4.24 -23.44 2.54
CA ASN A 201 4.04 -24.86 2.82
C ASN A 201 2.98 -25.01 3.92
N GLU A 202 1.82 -25.60 3.58
CA GLU A 202 0.70 -25.82 4.49
C GLU A 202 0.39 -24.60 5.38
N PRO A 203 0.14 -23.41 4.78
CA PRO A 203 0.02 -22.18 5.55
C PRO A 203 -1.24 -22.15 6.39
N GLU A 204 -1.12 -21.63 7.59
CA GLU A 204 -2.27 -21.14 8.36
C GLU A 204 -2.87 -19.89 7.68
N SER A 205 -4.17 -19.72 7.78
CA SER A 205 -4.86 -18.61 7.13
C SER A 205 -5.57 -17.75 8.15
N ILE A 206 -5.20 -16.46 8.18
CA ILE A 206 -5.89 -15.44 8.96
C ILE A 206 -6.63 -14.53 8.01
N ASN A 207 -7.92 -14.34 8.26
CA ASN A 207 -8.73 -13.39 7.54
C ASN A 207 -9.38 -12.44 8.55
N ILE A 208 -8.78 -11.26 8.71
CA ILE A 208 -9.43 -10.18 9.44
C ILE A 208 -10.38 -9.51 8.46
N ALA A 209 -11.66 -9.64 8.72
CA ALA A 209 -12.71 -9.05 7.88
C ALA A 209 -12.32 -7.60 7.53
N ILE A 210 -12.53 -7.24 6.26
CA ILE A 210 -12.30 -5.87 5.78
C ILE A 210 -13.03 -4.95 6.75
N SER A 211 -12.26 -4.19 7.52
CA SER A 211 -12.85 -3.26 8.48
C SER A 211 -13.74 -2.31 7.68
N LYS A 212 -14.99 -2.16 8.08
CA LYS A 212 -15.82 -1.05 7.59
C LYS A 212 -14.99 0.23 7.75
N PRO A 213 -15.17 1.22 6.88
CA PRO A 213 -14.49 2.51 7.05
C PRO A 213 -14.59 2.95 8.51
N ALA A 214 -13.52 3.51 9.06
CA ALA A 214 -13.53 3.95 10.46
C ALA A 214 -14.79 4.77 10.75
N GLU A 215 -15.47 4.51 11.86
CA GLU A 215 -16.75 5.15 12.22
C GLU A 215 -16.71 6.68 12.24
N GLY A 216 -15.50 7.26 12.35
CA GLY A 216 -15.27 8.70 12.36
C GLY A 216 -15.17 9.36 10.97
N ILE A 217 -15.34 8.63 9.85
CA ILE A 217 -15.24 9.21 8.49
C ILE A 217 -16.62 9.60 7.98
N ASP A 218 -16.83 10.91 7.79
CA ASP A 218 -17.96 11.44 7.04
C ASP A 218 -17.71 11.23 5.54
N GLN A 219 -18.51 10.35 4.91
CA GLN A 219 -18.35 9.94 3.51
C GLN A 219 -19.40 10.61 2.66
N GLN A 220 -18.97 11.31 1.61
CA GLN A 220 -19.82 12.10 0.73
C GLN A 220 -19.54 11.78 -0.74
N VAL A 221 -20.58 11.78 -1.57
CA VAL A 221 -20.49 11.59 -3.02
C VAL A 221 -21.13 12.76 -3.73
N TYR A 222 -20.43 13.33 -4.70
CA TYR A 222 -20.99 14.23 -5.69
C TYR A 222 -21.16 13.51 -7.02
N LEU A 223 -22.39 13.42 -7.51
CA LEU A 223 -22.64 13.01 -8.89
C LEU A 223 -22.35 14.19 -9.79
N ILE A 224 -21.43 14.05 -10.76
CA ILE A 224 -20.82 15.20 -11.41
C ILE A 224 -20.33 14.86 -12.82
N HIS A 225 -20.39 15.80 -13.75
CA HIS A 225 -19.73 15.69 -15.05
C HIS A 225 -18.25 16.02 -14.94
N ASP A 226 -17.41 15.47 -15.84
CA ASP A 226 -15.94 15.63 -15.75
C ASP A 226 -15.49 17.11 -15.80
N GLU A 227 -16.19 17.96 -16.57
CA GLU A 227 -15.95 19.40 -16.70
C GLU A 227 -16.27 20.18 -15.42
N GLN A 228 -17.17 19.68 -14.59
CA GLN A 228 -17.58 20.32 -13.34
C GLN A 228 -16.65 19.99 -12.15
N LYS A 229 -15.82 18.92 -12.26
CA LYS A 229 -14.97 18.44 -11.15
C LYS A 229 -13.99 19.50 -10.64
N VAL A 230 -13.25 20.15 -11.54
CA VAL A 230 -12.25 21.16 -11.17
C VAL A 230 -12.90 22.40 -10.57
N PRO A 231 -13.97 22.97 -11.16
CA PRO A 231 -14.73 24.05 -10.53
C PRO A 231 -15.24 23.71 -9.12
N LEU A 232 -15.83 22.52 -8.92
CA LEU A 232 -16.30 22.09 -7.60
C LEU A 232 -15.15 22.04 -6.59
N LEU A 233 -14.02 21.42 -6.95
CA LEU A 233 -12.87 21.37 -6.06
C LEU A 233 -12.34 22.75 -5.70
N THR A 234 -12.32 23.67 -6.67
CA THR A 234 -11.91 25.06 -6.43
C THR A 234 -12.80 25.70 -5.38
N THR A 235 -14.11 25.49 -5.46
CA THR A 235 -15.08 26.00 -4.49
C THR A 235 -14.87 25.36 -3.11
N LEU A 236 -14.76 24.04 -3.04
CA LEU A 236 -14.56 23.31 -1.78
C LEU A 236 -13.26 23.71 -1.08
N LEU A 237 -12.16 23.82 -1.82
CA LEU A 237 -10.85 24.16 -1.26
C LEU A 237 -10.75 25.63 -0.79
N ARG A 238 -11.58 26.53 -1.31
CA ARG A 238 -11.63 27.94 -0.90
C ARG A 238 -12.56 28.19 0.27
N SER A 239 -13.64 27.40 0.40
CA SER A 239 -14.72 27.66 1.36
C SER A 239 -14.58 26.91 2.68
N ALA A 240 -13.67 25.95 2.77
CA ALA A 240 -13.58 25.05 3.92
C ALA A 240 -12.32 25.29 4.76
N ASP A 241 -12.46 25.18 6.08
CA ASP A 241 -11.37 25.29 7.07
C ASP A 241 -10.46 24.04 7.12
N TYR A 242 -10.38 23.25 6.02
CA TYR A 242 -9.50 22.10 5.96
C TYR A 242 -8.04 22.54 5.80
N LYS A 243 -7.18 22.07 6.70
CA LYS A 243 -5.75 22.42 6.72
C LYS A 243 -4.86 21.41 6.03
N ARG A 244 -5.27 20.14 5.98
CA ARG A 244 -4.48 19.04 5.44
C ARG A 244 -5.35 18.17 4.55
N ILE A 245 -5.09 18.25 3.25
CA ILE A 245 -5.96 17.67 2.22
C ILE A 245 -5.15 16.74 1.33
N ILE A 246 -5.69 15.56 1.05
CA ILE A 246 -5.16 14.66 0.02
C ILE A 246 -6.18 14.53 -1.12
N VAL A 247 -5.71 14.72 -2.35
CA VAL A 247 -6.51 14.53 -3.58
C VAL A 247 -5.95 13.37 -4.38
N PHE A 248 -6.76 12.34 -4.60
CA PHE A 248 -6.41 11.18 -5.40
C PHE A 248 -6.94 11.31 -6.82
N ALA A 249 -6.06 11.20 -7.83
CA ALA A 249 -6.42 11.15 -9.24
C ALA A 249 -5.86 9.88 -9.90
N GLY A 250 -6.60 9.34 -10.86
CA GLY A 250 -6.29 8.04 -11.46
C GLY A 250 -5.07 8.03 -12.39
N ARG A 251 -4.55 9.21 -12.82
CA ARG A 251 -3.44 9.31 -13.77
C ARG A 251 -2.46 10.40 -13.37
N LYS A 252 -1.17 10.17 -13.59
CA LYS A 252 -0.11 11.13 -13.26
C LYS A 252 -0.24 12.47 -14.00
N GLU A 253 -0.76 12.44 -15.23
CA GLU A 253 -1.00 13.67 -16.02
C GLU A 253 -2.06 14.55 -15.33
N LYS A 254 -3.13 13.94 -14.81
CA LYS A 254 -4.17 14.66 -14.07
C LYS A 254 -3.64 15.17 -12.72
N VAL A 255 -2.77 14.43 -12.05
CA VAL A 255 -2.08 14.88 -10.82
C VAL A 255 -1.28 16.16 -11.10
N LYS A 256 -0.50 16.18 -12.18
CA LYS A 256 0.29 17.37 -12.60
C LYS A 256 -0.61 18.56 -12.94
N GLU A 257 -1.72 18.30 -13.65
CA GLU A 257 -2.70 19.33 -14.03
C GLU A 257 -3.34 19.96 -12.78
N LEU A 258 -3.88 19.13 -11.88
CA LEU A 258 -4.50 19.59 -10.64
C LEU A 258 -3.52 20.36 -9.76
N GLY A 259 -2.27 19.89 -9.65
CA GLY A 259 -1.22 20.59 -8.92
C GLY A 259 -0.97 22.01 -9.45
N LYS A 260 -0.96 22.19 -10.79
CA LYS A 260 -0.83 23.53 -11.42
C LYS A 260 -2.05 24.40 -11.13
N VAL A 261 -3.26 23.84 -11.26
CA VAL A 261 -4.52 24.57 -11.01
C VAL A 261 -4.55 25.06 -9.57
N PHE A 262 -4.32 24.20 -8.59
CA PHE A 262 -4.38 24.56 -7.18
C PHE A 262 -3.27 25.54 -6.76
N LYS A 263 -2.07 25.41 -7.36
CA LYS A 263 -1.01 26.39 -7.18
C LYS A 263 -1.41 27.79 -7.70
N GLY A 264 -2.11 27.85 -8.85
CA GLY A 264 -2.68 29.07 -9.40
C GLY A 264 -3.75 29.71 -8.51
N LEU A 265 -4.37 28.95 -7.60
CA LEU A 265 -5.32 29.45 -6.59
C LEU A 265 -4.64 29.97 -5.31
N GLY A 266 -3.32 29.98 -5.24
CA GLY A 266 -2.54 30.40 -4.08
C GLY A 266 -2.41 29.35 -2.97
N LEU A 267 -2.82 28.09 -3.22
CA LEU A 267 -2.69 27.01 -2.25
C LEU A 267 -1.25 26.49 -2.19
N LYS A 268 -0.78 26.09 -1.02
CA LYS A 268 0.49 25.39 -0.83
C LYS A 268 0.30 23.93 -1.21
N VAL A 269 0.55 23.59 -2.47
CA VAL A 269 0.27 22.29 -3.07
C VAL A 269 1.51 21.65 -3.65
N ALA A 270 1.62 20.32 -3.51
CA ALA A 270 2.56 19.49 -4.24
C ALA A 270 1.86 18.37 -5.02
N ALA A 271 2.40 18.05 -6.21
CA ALA A 271 1.98 16.93 -7.03
C ALA A 271 2.92 15.74 -6.79
N PHE A 272 2.37 14.61 -6.36
CA PHE A 272 3.12 13.40 -6.02
C PHE A 272 2.85 12.29 -7.03
N HIS A 273 3.84 11.94 -7.83
CA HIS A 273 3.69 10.95 -8.92
C HIS A 273 4.99 10.18 -9.19
N SER A 274 4.89 9.12 -10.00
CA SER A 274 6.01 8.21 -10.28
C SER A 274 7.23 8.84 -10.99
N ASP A 275 7.03 9.97 -11.69
CA ASP A 275 8.13 10.63 -12.43
C ASP A 275 9.03 11.51 -11.53
N LEU A 276 8.68 11.69 -10.24
CA LEU A 276 9.52 12.42 -9.29
C LEU A 276 10.73 11.59 -8.89
N GLU A 277 11.87 12.25 -8.74
CA GLU A 277 13.02 11.64 -8.10
C GLU A 277 12.76 11.31 -6.63
N GLN A 278 13.48 10.36 -6.08
CA GLN A 278 13.25 9.91 -4.70
C GLN A 278 13.45 11.05 -3.69
N LYS A 279 14.50 11.85 -3.88
CA LYS A 279 14.78 13.02 -3.03
C LYS A 279 13.62 14.01 -3.00
N ASP A 280 13.01 14.26 -4.16
CA ASP A 280 11.85 15.17 -4.26
C ASP A 280 10.63 14.59 -3.54
N ARG A 281 10.39 13.26 -3.66
CA ARG A 281 9.30 12.60 -2.96
C ARG A 281 9.46 12.69 -1.45
N GLU A 282 10.66 12.43 -0.94
CA GLU A 282 10.97 12.53 0.48
C GLU A 282 10.82 13.98 0.98
N GLY A 283 11.30 14.95 0.21
CA GLY A 283 11.12 16.37 0.49
C GLY A 283 9.66 16.79 0.57
N ILE A 284 8.84 16.40 -0.43
CA ILE A 284 7.40 16.67 -0.45
C ILE A 284 6.70 16.04 0.77
N MET A 285 7.04 14.81 1.10
CA MET A 285 6.45 14.12 2.24
C MET A 285 6.80 14.78 3.56
N LEU A 286 8.06 15.20 3.73
CA LEU A 286 8.51 15.92 4.91
C LEU A 286 7.80 17.26 5.04
N ASP A 287 7.69 18.01 3.95
CA ASP A 287 6.99 19.30 3.93
C ASP A 287 5.50 19.16 4.24
N PHE A 288 4.86 18.07 3.75
CA PHE A 288 3.47 17.79 4.07
C PHE A 288 3.29 17.34 5.54
N LYS A 289 4.19 16.51 6.08
CA LYS A 289 4.20 16.15 7.51
C LYS A 289 4.37 17.38 8.42
N ASN A 290 5.21 18.30 8.03
CA ASN A 290 5.50 19.53 8.78
C ASN A 290 4.50 20.67 8.52
N SER A 291 3.35 20.38 7.87
CA SER A 291 2.30 21.37 7.56
C SER A 291 2.79 22.58 6.75
N LYS A 292 3.85 22.41 5.96
CA LYS A 292 4.30 23.42 4.98
C LYS A 292 3.50 23.38 3.68
N LEU A 293 2.80 22.26 3.45
CA LEU A 293 1.88 22.03 2.34
C LEU A 293 0.48 21.80 2.91
N ASP A 294 -0.52 22.43 2.29
CA ASP A 294 -1.93 22.31 2.65
C ASP A 294 -2.59 21.16 1.85
N VAL A 295 -2.16 20.97 0.59
CA VAL A 295 -2.76 20.02 -0.34
C VAL A 295 -1.68 19.11 -0.96
N LEU A 296 -1.91 17.80 -0.91
CA LEU A 296 -1.10 16.82 -1.60
C LEU A 296 -1.95 16.14 -2.68
N VAL A 297 -1.57 16.26 -3.94
CA VAL A 297 -2.26 15.62 -5.07
C VAL A 297 -1.45 14.43 -5.52
N GLY A 298 -2.04 13.22 -5.58
CA GLY A 298 -1.29 12.03 -5.99
C GLY A 298 -2.14 10.94 -6.63
N THR A 299 -1.45 9.93 -7.15
CA THR A 299 -2.06 8.66 -7.58
C THR A 299 -2.12 7.68 -6.40
N ASP A 300 -2.59 6.45 -6.63
CA ASP A 300 -2.62 5.40 -5.60
C ASP A 300 -1.25 5.04 -5.00
N VAL A 301 -0.14 5.46 -5.63
CA VAL A 301 1.19 5.42 -5.00
C VAL A 301 1.20 6.17 -3.65
N LEU A 302 0.36 7.20 -3.52
CA LEU A 302 0.20 7.99 -2.30
C LEU A 302 -0.69 7.30 -1.25
N SER A 303 -1.64 6.44 -1.66
CA SER A 303 -2.61 5.83 -0.73
C SER A 303 -1.99 4.78 0.17
N ARG A 304 -0.89 4.17 -0.26
CA ARG A 304 -0.26 3.02 0.39
C ARG A 304 1.19 3.37 0.77
N GLY A 305 1.59 3.03 1.97
CA GLY A 305 2.97 3.23 2.44
C GLY A 305 3.29 4.63 2.94
N ILE A 306 2.31 5.50 3.18
CA ILE A 306 2.52 6.82 3.76
C ILE A 306 1.86 6.90 5.13
N ASP A 307 2.68 7.02 6.15
CA ASP A 307 2.18 7.31 7.50
C ASP A 307 2.13 8.83 7.72
N VAL A 308 1.02 9.41 7.28
CA VAL A 308 0.64 10.79 7.59
C VAL A 308 -0.64 10.77 8.37
N THR A 309 -0.62 11.33 9.55
CA THR A 309 -1.76 11.48 10.45
C THR A 309 -2.34 12.88 10.37
N GLY A 310 -3.58 13.04 10.83
CA GLY A 310 -4.22 14.37 10.91
C GLY A 310 -4.61 14.93 9.53
N ILE A 311 -5.04 14.07 8.60
CA ILE A 311 -5.66 14.51 7.34
C ILE A 311 -7.12 14.84 7.62
N ASP A 312 -7.52 16.07 7.29
CA ASP A 312 -8.89 16.56 7.52
C ASP A 312 -9.83 16.12 6.40
N LEU A 313 -9.30 16.11 5.15
CA LEU A 313 -10.09 15.84 3.97
C LEU A 313 -9.33 14.95 2.98
N VAL A 314 -10.01 13.88 2.55
CA VAL A 314 -9.57 13.05 1.42
C VAL A 314 -10.55 13.24 0.27
N ILE A 315 -10.04 13.55 -0.91
CA ILE A 315 -10.85 13.70 -2.13
C ILE A 315 -10.44 12.65 -3.15
N ASN A 316 -11.37 11.81 -3.54
CA ASN A 316 -11.24 10.96 -4.72
C ASN A 316 -11.73 11.75 -5.94
N PHE A 317 -10.81 12.40 -6.66
CA PHE A 317 -11.12 13.08 -7.93
C PHE A 317 -11.64 12.10 -8.99
N ASP A 318 -11.06 10.90 -9.00
CA ASP A 318 -11.54 9.75 -9.74
C ASP A 318 -11.91 8.63 -8.78
N ALA A 319 -13.10 8.05 -8.92
CA ALA A 319 -13.49 6.88 -8.16
C ALA A 319 -12.50 5.73 -8.44
N PRO A 320 -11.95 5.07 -7.41
CA PRO A 320 -10.98 4.01 -7.60
C PRO A 320 -11.59 2.84 -8.38
N GLN A 321 -10.73 2.11 -9.12
CA GLN A 321 -11.18 0.95 -9.89
C GLN A 321 -11.48 -0.23 -8.97
N ASP A 322 -10.63 -0.41 -7.96
CA ASP A 322 -10.81 -1.41 -6.92
C ASP A 322 -11.53 -0.78 -5.72
N PRO A 323 -12.65 -1.36 -5.25
CA PRO A 323 -13.36 -0.87 -4.07
C PRO A 323 -12.49 -0.86 -2.80
N GLU A 324 -11.49 -1.73 -2.70
CA GLU A 324 -10.59 -1.76 -1.54
C GLU A 324 -9.65 -0.55 -1.51
N ASP A 325 -9.23 -0.05 -2.68
CA ASP A 325 -8.47 1.20 -2.77
C ASP A 325 -9.27 2.39 -2.20
N TYR A 326 -10.60 2.37 -2.30
CA TYR A 326 -11.44 3.38 -1.65
C TYR A 326 -11.19 3.42 -0.14
N ILE A 327 -11.22 2.26 0.52
CA ILE A 327 -11.00 2.18 1.97
C ILE A 327 -9.57 2.61 2.34
N HIS A 328 -8.59 2.22 1.54
CA HIS A 328 -7.19 2.63 1.73
C HIS A 328 -6.99 4.14 1.58
N ARG A 329 -7.67 4.77 0.63
CA ARG A 329 -7.60 6.22 0.43
C ARG A 329 -8.29 6.96 1.56
N ILE A 330 -9.54 6.64 1.90
CA ILE A 330 -10.27 7.31 2.95
C ILE A 330 -9.70 7.03 4.35
N GLY A 331 -9.07 5.86 4.56
CA GLY A 331 -8.35 5.52 5.78
C GLY A 331 -7.10 6.38 6.05
N ARG A 332 -6.80 7.38 5.21
CA ARG A 332 -5.80 8.42 5.49
C ARG A 332 -6.34 9.49 6.43
N THR A 333 -7.65 9.66 6.54
CA THR A 333 -8.31 10.53 7.51
C THR A 333 -8.89 9.74 8.69
N ALA A 334 -9.41 10.42 9.72
CA ALA A 334 -10.06 9.83 10.91
C ALA A 334 -9.26 8.73 11.62
N ARG A 335 -7.97 8.95 11.88
CA ARG A 335 -7.17 8.08 12.74
C ARG A 335 -7.23 8.56 14.19
N ALA A 336 -7.15 7.60 15.14
CA ALA A 336 -7.03 7.87 16.57
C ALA A 336 -8.12 8.81 17.15
N ALA A 337 -9.41 8.50 16.90
CA ALA A 337 -10.57 9.22 17.45
C ALA A 337 -10.79 10.64 16.90
N THR A 338 -10.14 11.05 15.80
CA THR A 338 -10.44 12.29 15.09
C THR A 338 -11.54 12.06 14.04
N LYS A 339 -12.41 13.07 13.83
CA LYS A 339 -13.35 13.07 12.70
C LYS A 339 -12.61 13.45 11.42
N GLY A 340 -13.00 12.87 10.29
CA GLY A 340 -12.44 13.20 8.98
C GLY A 340 -13.50 13.14 7.90
N THR A 341 -13.29 13.84 6.79
CA THR A 341 -14.21 13.87 5.65
C THR A 341 -13.59 13.20 4.44
N ALA A 342 -14.38 12.40 3.72
CA ALA A 342 -13.99 11.78 2.46
C ALA A 342 -15.02 12.14 1.38
N ILE A 343 -14.58 12.80 0.32
CA ILE A 343 -15.42 13.21 -0.81
C ILE A 343 -15.03 12.41 -2.05
N THR A 344 -16.02 11.84 -2.73
CA THR A 344 -15.79 11.12 -3.99
C THR A 344 -16.58 11.73 -5.12
N LEU A 345 -15.89 12.09 -6.22
CA LEU A 345 -16.47 12.64 -7.42
C LEU A 345 -16.78 11.53 -8.42
N VAL A 346 -18.07 11.34 -8.71
CA VAL A 346 -18.55 10.22 -9.51
C VAL A 346 -19.19 10.72 -10.79
N ASN A 347 -18.54 10.49 -11.93
CA ASN A 347 -19.12 10.77 -13.23
C ASN A 347 -20.03 9.58 -13.71
N PRO A 348 -20.81 9.74 -14.79
CA PRO A 348 -21.68 8.66 -15.28
C PRO A 348 -20.95 7.34 -15.59
N LYS A 349 -19.65 7.37 -15.96
CA LYS A 349 -18.85 6.18 -16.27
C LYS A 349 -18.39 5.46 -15.00
N ASP A 350 -18.29 6.18 -13.88
CA ASP A 350 -17.80 5.65 -12.60
C ASP A 350 -18.93 5.09 -11.70
N LYS A 351 -20.20 5.18 -12.11
CA LYS A 351 -21.34 4.69 -11.33
C LYS A 351 -21.21 3.23 -10.90
N ARG A 352 -20.70 2.37 -11.80
CA ARG A 352 -20.46 0.95 -11.49
C ARG A 352 -19.39 0.79 -10.39
N ARG A 353 -18.37 1.65 -10.38
CA ARG A 353 -17.34 1.65 -9.34
C ARG A 353 -17.94 2.05 -8.01
N LEU A 354 -18.77 3.09 -7.99
CA LEU A 354 -19.47 3.52 -6.78
C LEU A 354 -20.36 2.39 -6.23
N ALA A 355 -21.13 1.71 -7.07
CA ALA A 355 -21.96 0.59 -6.64
C ALA A 355 -21.14 -0.57 -6.04
N ASN A 356 -19.95 -0.84 -6.58
CA ASN A 356 -19.04 -1.83 -6.02
C ASN A 356 -18.45 -1.39 -4.67
N ILE A 357 -18.13 -0.11 -4.52
CA ILE A 357 -17.67 0.48 -3.25
C ILE A 357 -18.78 0.36 -2.19
N GLU A 358 -20.00 0.79 -2.48
CA GLU A 358 -21.13 0.72 -1.57
C GLU A 358 -21.48 -0.72 -1.16
N LYS A 359 -21.35 -1.65 -2.11
CA LYS A 359 -21.48 -3.08 -1.80
C LYS A 359 -20.41 -3.58 -0.84
N LEU A 360 -19.15 -3.13 -0.99
CA LEU A 360 -18.05 -3.52 -0.13
C LEU A 360 -18.22 -2.98 1.30
N ILE A 361 -18.62 -1.71 1.41
CA ILE A 361 -18.81 -1.07 2.73
C ILE A 361 -20.18 -1.38 3.36
N GLU A 362 -21.05 -2.13 2.66
CA GLU A 362 -22.41 -2.51 3.07
C GLU A 362 -23.28 -1.29 3.45
N ARG A 363 -23.03 -0.16 2.82
CA ARG A 363 -23.73 1.11 3.10
C ARG A 363 -23.79 1.97 1.86
N GLN A 364 -24.88 2.70 1.65
CA GLN A 364 -24.94 3.80 0.70
C GLN A 364 -24.21 5.02 1.27
N ILE A 365 -23.47 5.71 0.41
CA ILE A 365 -22.77 6.94 0.76
C ILE A 365 -23.69 8.14 0.49
N ASP A 366 -23.64 9.15 1.34
CA ASP A 366 -24.53 10.32 1.22
C ASP A 366 -24.28 11.09 -0.09
N ARG A 367 -25.35 11.33 -0.87
CA ARG A 367 -25.32 12.11 -2.12
C ARG A 367 -25.46 13.58 -1.77
N ILE A 368 -24.41 14.34 -2.04
CA ILE A 368 -24.43 15.79 -1.81
C ILE A 368 -24.85 16.51 -3.11
N PRO A 369 -25.81 17.44 -3.08
CA PRO A 369 -26.21 18.19 -4.26
C PRO A 369 -25.07 19.11 -4.71
N LEU A 370 -24.95 19.30 -6.04
CA LEU A 370 -24.02 20.26 -6.60
C LEU A 370 -24.47 21.69 -6.24
N PRO A 371 -23.53 22.61 -6.01
CA PRO A 371 -23.85 24.04 -5.96
C PRO A 371 -24.55 24.50 -7.25
N GLU A 372 -25.58 25.30 -7.14
CA GLU A 372 -26.35 25.80 -8.28
C GLU A 372 -25.50 26.49 -9.37
N SER A 373 -24.39 27.14 -8.93
CA SER A 373 -23.43 27.78 -9.84
C SER A 373 -22.71 26.83 -10.80
N LEU A 374 -22.74 25.52 -10.56
CA LEU A 374 -22.08 24.52 -11.38
C LEU A 374 -23.02 23.83 -12.38
N GLY A 375 -24.30 24.15 -12.35
CA GLY A 375 -25.30 23.55 -13.24
C GLY A 375 -25.85 22.21 -12.74
N GLU A 376 -26.54 21.49 -13.61
CA GLU A 376 -27.23 20.26 -13.27
C GLU A 376 -26.24 19.08 -13.08
N ALA A 377 -26.53 18.25 -12.08
CA ALA A 377 -25.84 16.99 -11.84
C ALA A 377 -26.33 15.90 -12.83
N PRO A 378 -25.49 14.88 -13.15
CA PRO A 378 -25.97 13.70 -13.84
C PRO A 378 -27.09 12.99 -13.03
N LYS A 379 -28.12 12.49 -13.71
CA LYS A 379 -29.20 11.73 -13.05
C LYS A 379 -28.64 10.51 -12.32
N ASP A 380 -29.12 10.26 -11.12
CA ASP A 380 -28.75 9.07 -10.32
C ASP A 380 -29.59 7.86 -10.76
N GLU A 381 -29.40 7.43 -12.01
CA GLU A 381 -30.00 6.19 -12.51
C GLU A 381 -29.06 5.02 -12.22
N PRO A 382 -29.56 3.85 -11.79
CA PRO A 382 -28.73 2.67 -11.57
C PRO A 382 -27.95 2.33 -12.83
N ALA A 383 -26.71 1.87 -12.68
CA ALA A 383 -25.88 1.44 -13.81
C ALA A 383 -26.64 0.37 -14.60
N SER A 384 -26.97 0.66 -15.86
CA SER A 384 -27.66 -0.30 -16.72
C SER A 384 -26.85 -1.59 -16.85
N THR A 385 -27.48 -2.72 -16.53
CA THR A 385 -26.87 -4.05 -16.55
C THR A 385 -26.63 -4.59 -17.96
N ASP A 386 -26.94 -3.83 -19.03
CA ASP A 386 -26.87 -4.27 -20.41
C ASP A 386 -25.98 -3.36 -21.28
N GLN A 387 -24.72 -3.74 -21.41
CA GLN A 387 -24.08 -3.74 -22.72
C GLN A 387 -23.68 -5.19 -23.03
N GLU A 388 -24.66 -5.96 -23.50
CA GLU A 388 -24.42 -7.17 -24.28
C GLU A 388 -23.35 -6.87 -25.33
N LYS A 389 -22.22 -7.54 -25.19
CA LYS A 389 -21.15 -7.55 -26.20
C LYS A 389 -21.79 -8.02 -27.51
N LYS A 390 -22.10 -7.10 -28.43
CA LYS A 390 -22.40 -7.46 -29.81
C LYS A 390 -21.29 -8.38 -30.32
N PRO A 391 -21.63 -9.60 -30.80
CA PRO A 391 -20.60 -10.53 -31.24
C PRO A 391 -19.85 -9.92 -32.44
N PHE A 392 -18.53 -9.89 -32.34
CA PHE A 392 -17.65 -9.47 -33.42
C PHE A 392 -17.95 -10.34 -34.65
N LYS A 393 -18.64 -9.78 -35.68
CA LYS A 393 -18.80 -10.43 -36.98
C LYS A 393 -17.41 -10.59 -37.60
N LYS A 394 -16.85 -11.78 -37.58
CA LYS A 394 -15.66 -12.16 -38.35
C LYS A 394 -15.91 -11.90 -39.82
N LYS A 395 -15.29 -10.89 -40.41
CA LYS A 395 -15.27 -10.70 -41.87
C LYS A 395 -14.60 -11.92 -42.50
N LYS A 396 -15.35 -12.70 -43.26
CA LYS A 396 -14.82 -13.79 -44.10
C LYS A 396 -13.84 -13.20 -45.12
N LYS A 397 -12.56 -13.56 -44.99
CA LYS A 397 -11.58 -13.30 -46.06
C LYS A 397 -12.00 -14.09 -47.31
N LYS A 398 -12.30 -13.37 -48.41
CA LYS A 398 -12.47 -13.99 -49.72
C LYS A 398 -11.06 -14.44 -50.22
N PHE A 399 -10.89 -15.73 -50.37
CA PHE A 399 -9.76 -16.32 -51.05
C PHE A 399 -9.91 -16.07 -52.58
N PHE A 400 -9.03 -15.27 -53.13
CA PHE A 400 -8.86 -15.17 -54.56
C PHE A 400 -8.08 -16.40 -55.06
N LYS A 401 -8.75 -17.28 -55.82
CA LYS A 401 -8.09 -18.34 -56.59
C LYS A 401 -7.33 -17.72 -57.77
N LYS A 402 -6.00 -17.82 -57.80
CA LYS A 402 -5.20 -17.60 -58.99
C LYS A 402 -5.51 -18.69 -60.02
N LYS A 403 -5.84 -18.28 -61.25
CA LYS A 403 -5.90 -19.18 -62.39
C LYS A 403 -4.48 -19.54 -62.84
N PRO A 404 -4.24 -20.79 -63.29
CA PRO A 404 -2.99 -21.15 -63.92
C PRO A 404 -2.91 -20.57 -65.35
N SER A 405 -1.78 -19.97 -65.66
CA SER A 405 -1.40 -19.58 -67.03
C SER A 405 -0.84 -20.80 -67.79
N ALA A 406 -1.29 -20.97 -68.99
CA ALA A 406 -0.80 -21.92 -69.97
C ALA A 406 0.64 -21.61 -70.39
#